data_bc39deb24a38429ba0770d495f5086e3
#
_entry.id   bc39deb24a38429ba0770d495f5086e3
#
_cell.length_a   1.000
_cell.length_b   1.000
_cell.length_c   1.000
_cell.angle_alpha   90.00
_cell.angle_beta   90.00
_cell.angle_gamma   90.00
#
_symmetry.space_group_name_H-M   'P 1'
#
loop_
_entity.id
_entity.type
_entity.pdbx_description
1 polymer ?
#
loop_
_entity_poly.entity_id
_entity_poly.type
_entity_poly.pdbx_seq_one_letter_code
_entity_poly.pdbx_strand_id
1 'polypeptide(L)'
;MEGNARPEAQDTSNVPERFKMMAAVDMPQSGRKKFEWYTAVPPLCRDGTGLSPCDYFGREMVQNLPDQVTVGIINVAVAGCGIDLFDDDKAAGYLSTAADWLKNIARQYDNSPYKALVAAGKKAQESGVIKGILLHQGESNTGDQNWPNNVKKIYEKLLSDLGLNGAEVPLLIGEVVDSSVGGLADRKSVV
;
A
#
# COMPACT_ATOMS: atom_id res chain seq x y z
N MET A 1 0.50 -0.62 -3.72
CA MET A 1 -0.18 -0.63 -5.03
C MET A 1 -1.28 0.41 -5.06
N GLU A 2 -1.22 1.35 -6.01
CA GLU A 2 -2.14 2.49 -6.08
C GLU A 2 -3.54 2.12 -6.60
N GLY A 3 -3.58 1.34 -7.68
CA GLY A 3 -4.80 0.96 -8.36
C GLY A 3 -5.28 2.01 -9.38
N ASN A 4 -5.42 1.58 -10.63
CA ASN A 4 -5.84 2.46 -11.74
C ASN A 4 -7.04 1.90 -12.51
N ALA A 5 -7.54 0.72 -12.15
CA ALA A 5 -8.73 0.18 -12.77
C ALA A 5 -9.95 1.02 -12.41
N ARG A 6 -10.80 1.32 -13.39
CA ARG A 6 -12.05 2.07 -13.16
C ARG A 6 -12.99 1.19 -12.33
N PRO A 7 -13.45 1.65 -11.16
CA PRO A 7 -14.45 0.90 -10.40
C PRO A 7 -15.76 0.81 -11.18
N GLU A 8 -16.36 -0.38 -11.14
CA GLU A 8 -17.69 -0.65 -11.66
C GLU A 8 -18.75 -0.58 -10.54
N ALA A 9 -20.02 -0.68 -10.88
CA ALA A 9 -21.11 -0.62 -9.90
C ALA A 9 -20.97 -1.69 -8.79
N GLN A 10 -20.53 -2.89 -9.16
CA GLN A 10 -20.28 -3.99 -8.22
C GLN A 10 -19.16 -3.71 -7.22
N ASP A 11 -18.18 -2.88 -7.59
CA ASP A 11 -17.05 -2.55 -6.73
C ASP A 11 -17.40 -1.50 -5.66
N THR A 12 -18.41 -0.69 -5.95
CA THR A 12 -18.85 0.41 -5.07
C THR A 12 -20.10 0.08 -4.28
N SER A 13 -20.93 -0.85 -4.77
CA SER A 13 -22.11 -1.35 -4.07
C SER A 13 -21.74 -2.56 -3.19
N ASN A 14 -22.53 -2.76 -2.13
CA ASN A 14 -22.43 -3.93 -1.25
C ASN A 14 -21.02 -4.15 -0.63
N VAL A 15 -20.29 -3.07 -0.38
CA VAL A 15 -19.05 -3.17 0.40
C VAL A 15 -19.43 -3.54 1.84
N PRO A 16 -18.91 -4.66 2.39
CA PRO A 16 -19.22 -5.06 3.75
C PRO A 16 -18.88 -3.96 4.75
N GLU A 17 -19.79 -3.62 5.65
CA GLU A 17 -19.56 -2.56 6.65
C GLU A 17 -18.35 -2.83 7.55
N ARG A 18 -18.03 -4.10 7.79
CA ARG A 18 -16.85 -4.52 8.56
C ARG A 18 -15.56 -4.56 7.74
N PHE A 19 -15.60 -4.19 6.45
CA PHE A 19 -14.41 -3.88 5.66
C PHE A 19 -14.16 -2.37 5.68
N LYS A 20 -13.06 -1.96 6.33
CA LYS A 20 -12.72 -0.55 6.54
C LYS A 20 -11.41 -0.18 5.84
N MET A 21 -11.32 1.08 5.45
CA MET A 21 -10.08 1.69 5.01
C MET A 21 -9.75 2.88 5.91
N MET A 22 -8.48 3.11 6.21
CA MET A 22 -8.03 4.37 6.78
C MET A 22 -7.39 5.21 5.68
N ALA A 23 -7.85 6.45 5.54
CA ALA A 23 -7.22 7.38 4.61
C ALA A 23 -5.82 7.79 5.11
N ALA A 24 -4.79 7.51 4.33
CA ALA A 24 -3.41 7.90 4.66
C ALA A 24 -3.10 9.36 4.31
N VAL A 25 -3.96 9.98 3.51
CA VAL A 25 -3.92 11.40 3.11
C VAL A 25 -5.35 11.96 3.12
N ASP A 26 -5.48 13.29 3.09
CA ASP A 26 -6.79 13.89 2.85
C ASP A 26 -7.28 13.58 1.43
N MET A 27 -8.56 13.21 1.34
CA MET A 27 -9.23 12.85 0.09
C MET A 27 -10.50 13.70 -0.08
N PRO A 28 -10.36 14.99 -0.43
CA PRO A 28 -11.49 15.93 -0.44
C PRO A 28 -12.59 15.58 -1.45
N GLN A 29 -12.23 14.94 -2.59
CA GLN A 29 -13.23 14.51 -3.58
C GLN A 29 -14.08 13.35 -3.07
N SER A 30 -13.50 12.50 -2.24
CA SER A 30 -14.18 11.37 -1.59
C SER A 30 -14.78 11.75 -0.22
N GLY A 31 -14.58 13.00 0.25
CA GLY A 31 -15.04 13.47 1.55
C GLY A 31 -14.34 12.81 2.74
N ARG A 32 -13.10 12.32 2.57
CA ARG A 32 -12.38 11.57 3.59
C ARG A 32 -11.19 12.38 4.13
N LYS A 33 -11.00 12.31 5.45
CA LYS A 33 -9.90 12.97 6.16
C LYS A 33 -8.80 11.98 6.51
N LYS A 34 -7.58 12.46 6.48
CA LYS A 34 -6.39 11.71 6.89
C LYS A 34 -6.58 11.13 8.29
N PHE A 35 -6.21 9.87 8.45
CA PHE A 35 -6.27 9.10 9.69
C PHE A 35 -7.68 8.80 10.25
N GLU A 36 -8.72 8.95 9.44
CA GLU A 36 -10.06 8.50 9.78
C GLU A 36 -10.43 7.21 9.06
N TRP A 37 -11.27 6.40 9.71
CA TRP A 37 -11.79 5.14 9.17
C TRP A 37 -13.09 5.33 8.42
N TYR A 38 -13.20 4.68 7.27
CA TYR A 38 -14.38 4.68 6.41
C TYR A 38 -14.71 3.27 5.95
N THR A 39 -15.94 3.02 5.52
CA THR A 39 -16.22 1.80 4.74
C THR A 39 -15.35 1.81 3.49
N ALA A 40 -14.74 0.66 3.18
CA ALA A 40 -13.69 0.56 2.14
C ALA A 40 -14.27 0.59 0.72
N VAL A 41 -14.98 1.65 0.38
CA VAL A 41 -15.43 1.91 -1.00
C VAL A 41 -14.26 2.51 -1.79
N PRO A 42 -13.95 2.02 -3.00
CA PRO A 42 -12.89 2.61 -3.83
C PRO A 42 -13.07 4.13 -4.06
N PRO A 43 -11.98 4.89 -4.20
CA PRO A 43 -10.58 4.48 -4.15
C PRO A 43 -10.06 4.30 -2.72
N LEU A 44 -9.17 3.31 -2.49
CA LEU A 44 -8.60 3.05 -1.15
C LEU A 44 -7.25 3.73 -0.91
N CYS A 45 -6.61 4.29 -1.93
CA CYS A 45 -5.29 4.89 -1.82
C CYS A 45 -5.37 6.41 -1.63
N ARG A 46 -5.86 7.14 -2.60
CA ARG A 46 -6.04 8.60 -2.63
C ARG A 46 -7.02 9.00 -3.72
N ASP A 47 -7.51 10.22 -3.68
CA ASP A 47 -8.36 10.75 -4.76
C ASP A 47 -7.64 10.66 -6.12
N GLY A 48 -8.40 10.36 -7.17
CA GLY A 48 -7.90 10.18 -8.52
C GLY A 48 -7.27 8.82 -8.80
N THR A 49 -7.23 7.90 -7.82
CA THR A 49 -6.89 6.49 -8.05
C THR A 49 -8.15 5.65 -8.31
N GLY A 50 -7.96 4.38 -8.65
CA GLY A 50 -9.05 3.47 -8.97
C GLY A 50 -9.08 2.24 -8.05
N LEU A 51 -9.62 1.16 -8.58
CA LEU A 51 -9.69 -0.14 -7.94
C LEU A 51 -8.27 -0.74 -7.83
N SER A 52 -7.95 -1.27 -6.66
CA SER A 52 -6.67 -1.91 -6.35
C SER A 52 -6.87 -3.34 -5.86
N PRO A 53 -5.86 -4.20 -5.86
CA PRO A 53 -5.96 -5.53 -5.24
C PRO A 53 -6.34 -5.50 -3.75
N CYS A 54 -6.09 -4.41 -3.06
CA CYS A 54 -6.51 -4.22 -1.67
C CYS A 54 -8.03 -4.33 -1.50
N ASP A 55 -8.79 -3.91 -2.51
CA ASP A 55 -10.26 -3.93 -2.47
C ASP A 55 -10.80 -5.36 -2.35
N TYR A 56 -10.35 -6.25 -3.22
CA TYR A 56 -10.80 -7.64 -3.21
C TYR A 56 -10.09 -8.48 -2.15
N PHE A 57 -8.84 -8.18 -1.83
CA PHE A 57 -8.18 -8.81 -0.69
C PHE A 57 -8.97 -8.61 0.61
N GLY A 58 -9.38 -7.38 0.90
CA GLY A 58 -10.14 -7.08 2.10
C GLY A 58 -11.54 -7.70 2.11
N ARG A 59 -12.22 -7.73 0.96
CA ARG A 59 -13.52 -8.40 0.81
C ARG A 59 -13.41 -9.91 1.07
N GLU A 60 -12.39 -10.56 0.50
CA GLU A 60 -12.12 -11.98 0.71
C GLU A 60 -11.80 -12.29 2.17
N MET A 61 -10.98 -11.45 2.82
CA MET A 61 -10.69 -11.59 4.24
C MET A 61 -11.95 -11.51 5.09
N VAL A 62 -12.84 -10.55 4.80
CA VAL A 62 -14.11 -10.39 5.54
C VAL A 62 -15.01 -11.60 5.36
N GLN A 63 -15.05 -12.23 4.19
CA GLN A 63 -15.89 -13.41 3.94
C GLN A 63 -15.40 -14.64 4.70
N ASN A 64 -14.09 -14.74 4.97
CA ASN A 64 -13.45 -15.90 5.57
C ASN A 64 -13.13 -15.72 7.07
N LEU A 65 -13.45 -14.58 7.65
CA LEU A 65 -13.24 -14.30 9.08
C LEU A 65 -14.59 -14.25 9.83
N PRO A 66 -14.59 -14.59 11.13
CA PRO A 66 -15.79 -14.51 11.96
C PRO A 66 -16.47 -13.14 11.89
N ASP A 67 -17.81 -13.11 12.00
CA ASP A 67 -18.61 -11.89 11.79
C ASP A 67 -18.27 -10.73 12.72
N GLN A 68 -17.73 -11.01 13.90
CA GLN A 68 -17.30 -9.99 14.86
C GLN A 68 -15.96 -9.33 14.49
N VAL A 69 -15.24 -9.86 13.48
CA VAL A 69 -13.94 -9.33 13.07
C VAL A 69 -14.13 -8.22 12.02
N THR A 70 -13.64 -7.04 12.30
CA THR A 70 -13.50 -5.95 11.33
C THR A 70 -12.13 -6.01 10.67
N VAL A 71 -12.09 -5.94 9.36
CA VAL A 71 -10.85 -5.88 8.57
C VAL A 71 -10.58 -4.45 8.18
N GLY A 72 -9.43 -3.91 8.58
CA GLY A 72 -8.95 -2.58 8.20
C GLY A 72 -7.81 -2.67 7.20
N ILE A 73 -7.80 -1.78 6.21
CA ILE A 73 -6.69 -1.64 5.27
C ILE A 73 -6.18 -0.20 5.23
N ILE A 74 -4.87 -0.05 5.09
CA ILE A 74 -4.19 1.23 4.87
C ILE A 74 -3.41 1.09 3.57
N ASN A 75 -3.68 1.94 2.61
CA ASN A 75 -3.00 1.90 1.32
C ASN A 75 -2.16 3.17 1.13
N VAL A 76 -0.84 3.02 1.18
CA VAL A 76 0.14 4.07 0.84
C VAL A 76 0.90 3.62 -0.39
N ALA A 77 0.71 4.30 -1.50
CA ALA A 77 1.33 3.92 -2.76
C ALA A 77 1.61 5.13 -3.66
N VAL A 78 2.69 5.02 -4.43
CA VAL A 78 3.08 5.97 -5.48
C VAL A 78 3.30 5.17 -6.76
N ALA A 79 2.44 5.36 -7.75
CA ALA A 79 2.52 4.64 -9.02
C ALA A 79 3.87 4.84 -9.69
N GLY A 80 4.42 3.76 -10.28
CA GLY A 80 5.65 3.80 -11.06
C GLY A 80 6.93 4.13 -10.28
N CYS A 81 6.88 4.19 -8.94
CA CYS A 81 8.09 4.45 -8.17
C CYS A 81 8.98 3.21 -8.04
N GLY A 82 10.30 3.43 -7.98
CA GLY A 82 11.25 2.45 -7.49
C GLY A 82 11.15 2.30 -5.96
N ILE A 83 11.67 1.17 -5.46
CA ILE A 83 11.63 0.82 -4.03
C ILE A 83 12.36 1.84 -3.15
N ASP A 84 13.35 2.53 -3.70
CA ASP A 84 14.14 3.56 -3.00
C ASP A 84 13.31 4.75 -2.51
N LEU A 85 12.12 4.99 -3.07
CA LEU A 85 11.20 6.01 -2.56
C LEU A 85 10.64 5.66 -1.17
N PHE A 86 10.59 4.37 -0.82
CA PHE A 86 10.18 3.89 0.50
C PHE A 86 11.35 3.66 1.47
N ASP A 87 12.58 3.95 1.05
CA ASP A 87 13.76 3.98 1.94
C ASP A 87 14.03 5.44 2.34
N ASP A 88 13.80 5.79 3.62
CA ASP A 88 13.98 7.17 4.12
C ASP A 88 15.36 7.75 3.82
N ASP A 89 16.40 6.92 3.80
CA ASP A 89 17.77 7.35 3.54
C ASP A 89 17.99 7.71 2.06
N LYS A 90 17.16 7.16 1.16
CA LYS A 90 17.29 7.31 -0.29
C LYS A 90 16.21 8.20 -0.92
N ALA A 91 15.05 8.33 -0.28
CA ALA A 91 13.87 8.98 -0.84
C ALA A 91 14.13 10.40 -1.38
N ALA A 92 14.89 11.22 -0.65
CA ALA A 92 15.22 12.57 -1.09
C ALA A 92 16.07 12.59 -2.38
N GLY A 93 17.09 11.72 -2.44
CA GLY A 93 17.93 11.55 -3.64
C GLY A 93 17.12 11.02 -4.82
N TYR A 94 16.25 10.04 -4.60
CA TYR A 94 15.34 9.51 -5.61
C TYR A 94 14.44 10.62 -6.18
N LEU A 95 13.79 11.41 -5.31
CA LEU A 95 12.90 12.48 -5.73
C LEU A 95 13.64 13.62 -6.46
N SER A 96 14.92 13.86 -6.18
CA SER A 96 15.66 14.94 -6.85
C SER A 96 15.66 14.76 -8.39
N THR A 97 15.72 13.52 -8.86
CA THR A 97 15.78 13.14 -10.29
C THR A 97 14.46 12.61 -10.86
N ALA A 98 13.46 12.41 -10.00
CA ALA A 98 12.17 11.85 -10.43
C ALA A 98 11.39 12.83 -11.33
N ALA A 99 10.51 12.29 -12.16
CA ALA A 99 9.60 13.07 -12.99
C ALA A 99 8.61 13.88 -12.13
N ASP A 100 8.16 15.02 -12.62
CA ASP A 100 7.30 15.94 -11.85
C ASP A 100 5.96 15.32 -11.45
N TRP A 101 5.38 14.46 -12.28
CA TRP A 101 4.14 13.76 -11.91
C TRP A 101 4.33 12.85 -10.70
N LEU A 102 5.47 12.17 -10.58
CA LEU A 102 5.81 11.32 -9.43
C LEU A 102 6.06 12.18 -8.18
N LYS A 103 6.80 13.28 -8.33
CA LYS A 103 6.97 14.26 -7.24
C LYS A 103 5.64 14.82 -6.74
N ASN A 104 4.69 15.09 -7.65
CA ASN A 104 3.35 15.57 -7.28
C ASN A 104 2.58 14.53 -6.43
N ILE A 105 2.72 13.24 -6.74
CA ILE A 105 2.14 12.18 -5.91
C ILE A 105 2.86 12.11 -4.55
N ALA A 106 4.18 12.11 -4.55
CA ALA A 106 4.97 12.03 -3.31
C ALA A 106 4.70 13.20 -2.35
N ARG A 107 4.41 14.40 -2.86
CA ARG A 107 4.03 15.57 -2.03
C ARG A 107 2.78 15.34 -1.20
N GLN A 108 1.83 14.51 -1.65
CA GLN A 108 0.65 14.16 -0.85
C GLN A 108 1.01 13.37 0.41
N TYR A 109 2.20 12.75 0.42
CA TYR A 109 2.80 12.04 1.54
C TYR A 109 3.96 12.82 2.18
N ASP A 110 3.97 14.14 2.08
CA ASP A 110 5.05 15.02 2.60
C ASP A 110 6.45 14.61 2.07
N ASN A 111 6.52 14.12 0.83
CA ASN A 111 7.70 13.57 0.15
C ASN A 111 8.32 12.33 0.83
N SER A 112 7.64 11.71 1.77
CA SER A 112 8.07 10.46 2.41
C SER A 112 6.89 9.50 2.57
N PRO A 113 6.57 8.69 1.55
CA PRO A 113 5.52 7.67 1.65
C PRO A 113 5.78 6.67 2.79
N TYR A 114 7.04 6.38 3.09
CA TYR A 114 7.39 5.52 4.22
C TYR A 114 6.94 6.12 5.56
N LYS A 115 7.25 7.40 5.82
CA LYS A 115 6.82 8.06 7.07
C LYS A 115 5.30 8.18 7.15
N ALA A 116 4.63 8.42 6.02
CA ALA A 116 3.18 8.43 5.96
C ALA A 116 2.60 7.06 6.32
N LEU A 117 3.21 5.96 5.83
CA LEU A 117 2.82 4.59 6.17
C LEU A 117 3.00 4.31 7.66
N VAL A 118 4.15 4.67 8.24
CA VAL A 118 4.42 4.52 9.69
C VAL A 118 3.41 5.32 10.53
N ALA A 119 3.14 6.57 10.15
CA ALA A 119 2.19 7.42 10.88
C ALA A 119 0.76 6.84 10.84
N ALA A 120 0.31 6.39 9.66
CA ALA A 120 -0.99 5.75 9.52
C ALA A 120 -1.06 4.41 10.27
N GLY A 121 0.03 3.62 10.26
CA GLY A 121 0.13 2.39 11.03
C GLY A 121 0.02 2.62 12.53
N LYS A 122 0.75 3.60 13.08
CA LYS A 122 0.64 3.99 14.50
C LYS A 122 -0.77 4.45 14.86
N LYS A 123 -1.41 5.21 13.98
CA LYS A 123 -2.80 5.64 14.19
C LYS A 123 -3.77 4.47 14.19
N ALA A 124 -3.57 3.50 13.31
CA ALA A 124 -4.41 2.31 13.26
C ALA A 124 -4.26 1.41 14.51
N GLN A 125 -3.07 1.37 15.10
CA GLN A 125 -2.82 0.62 16.34
C GLN A 125 -3.60 1.17 17.55
N GLU A 126 -4.12 2.40 17.50
CA GLU A 126 -5.01 2.93 18.53
C GLU A 126 -6.38 2.21 18.56
N SER A 127 -6.80 1.57 17.46
CA SER A 127 -8.12 0.95 17.30
C SER A 127 -8.08 -0.52 16.88
N GLY A 128 -6.90 -1.08 16.62
CA GLY A 128 -6.78 -2.45 16.16
C GLY A 128 -5.36 -2.99 16.21
N VAL A 129 -5.15 -4.16 15.63
CA VAL A 129 -3.84 -4.81 15.53
C VAL A 129 -3.46 -5.02 14.08
N ILE A 130 -2.21 -4.71 13.73
CA ILE A 130 -1.66 -4.97 12.39
C ILE A 130 -1.36 -6.47 12.29
N LYS A 131 -1.92 -7.12 11.28
CA LYS A 131 -1.82 -8.58 11.08
C LYS A 131 -1.03 -8.98 9.85
N GLY A 132 -0.67 -8.04 9.00
CA GLY A 132 0.13 -8.31 7.81
C GLY A 132 0.48 -7.06 7.05
N ILE A 133 1.47 -7.16 6.18
CA ILE A 133 1.92 -6.12 5.27
C ILE A 133 1.78 -6.67 3.85
N LEU A 134 1.13 -5.91 2.99
CA LEU A 134 0.96 -6.25 1.58
C LEU A 134 1.91 -5.39 0.74
N LEU A 135 2.71 -6.00 -0.09
CA LEU A 135 3.59 -5.31 -1.04
C LEU A 135 3.26 -5.74 -2.47
N HIS A 136 3.03 -4.77 -3.33
CA HIS A 136 3.06 -5.00 -4.77
C HIS A 136 3.90 -3.87 -5.40
N GLN A 137 5.13 -4.18 -5.69
CA GLN A 137 6.13 -3.28 -6.28
C GLN A 137 7.23 -4.16 -6.88
N GLY A 138 7.87 -3.70 -7.93
CA GLY A 138 8.96 -4.41 -8.58
C GLY A 138 9.16 -3.98 -10.03
N GLU A 139 8.12 -3.54 -10.72
CA GLU A 139 8.14 -3.22 -12.14
C GLU A 139 9.19 -2.14 -12.46
N SER A 140 9.30 -1.12 -11.62
CA SER A 140 10.30 -0.05 -11.76
C SER A 140 11.70 -0.45 -11.27
N ASN A 141 11.85 -1.65 -10.74
CA ASN A 141 13.13 -2.21 -10.31
C ASN A 141 13.53 -3.45 -11.13
N THR A 142 12.99 -3.62 -12.33
CA THR A 142 13.32 -4.75 -13.22
C THR A 142 14.83 -4.84 -13.42
N GLY A 143 15.39 -6.04 -13.13
CA GLY A 143 16.83 -6.28 -13.22
C GLY A 143 17.65 -5.83 -12.00
N ASP A 144 17.05 -5.18 -11.02
CA ASP A 144 17.74 -4.82 -9.77
C ASP A 144 17.92 -6.05 -8.87
N GLN A 145 19.12 -6.63 -8.90
CA GLN A 145 19.45 -7.82 -8.11
C GLN A 145 19.46 -7.53 -6.59
N ASN A 146 19.50 -6.26 -6.19
CA ASN A 146 19.46 -5.87 -4.78
C ASN A 146 18.05 -5.56 -4.26
N TRP A 147 17.04 -5.58 -5.15
CA TRP A 147 15.65 -5.29 -4.77
C TRP A 147 15.17 -6.14 -3.57
N PRO A 148 15.42 -7.46 -3.47
CA PRO A 148 14.98 -8.25 -2.32
C PRO A 148 15.57 -7.76 -1.00
N ASN A 149 16.86 -7.38 -1.00
CA ASN A 149 17.52 -6.85 0.19
C ASN A 149 16.94 -5.48 0.60
N ASN A 150 16.64 -4.62 -0.38
CA ASN A 150 16.00 -3.33 -0.13
C ASN A 150 14.59 -3.51 0.45
N VAL A 151 13.80 -4.44 -0.09
CA VAL A 151 12.47 -4.79 0.45
C VAL A 151 12.58 -5.30 1.89
N LYS A 152 13.51 -6.23 2.14
CA LYS A 152 13.75 -6.76 3.48
C LYS A 152 14.12 -5.66 4.47
N LYS A 153 15.06 -4.77 4.11
CA LYS A 153 15.46 -3.62 4.94
C LYS A 153 14.26 -2.75 5.32
N ILE A 154 13.42 -2.41 4.33
CA ILE A 154 12.24 -1.56 4.55
C ILE A 154 11.22 -2.26 5.44
N TYR A 155 10.97 -3.55 5.21
CA TYR A 155 10.07 -4.35 6.03
C TYR A 155 10.54 -4.44 7.49
N GLU A 156 11.80 -4.80 7.72
CA GLU A 156 12.38 -4.90 9.07
C GLU A 156 12.34 -3.54 9.80
N LYS A 157 12.64 -2.45 9.08
CA LYS A 157 12.51 -1.10 9.60
C LYS A 157 11.05 -0.77 9.98
N LEU A 158 10.09 -1.14 9.12
CA LEU A 158 8.66 -0.91 9.37
C LEU A 158 8.17 -1.68 10.60
N LEU A 159 8.59 -2.93 10.77
CA LEU A 159 8.31 -3.70 11.99
C LEU A 159 8.85 -3.00 13.23
N SER A 160 10.10 -2.55 13.17
CA SER A 160 10.75 -1.82 14.28
C SER A 160 10.02 -0.52 14.62
N ASP A 161 9.71 0.32 13.62
CA ASP A 161 9.08 1.62 13.81
C ASP A 161 7.64 1.52 14.35
N LEU A 162 6.97 0.39 14.09
CA LEU A 162 5.62 0.08 14.56
C LEU A 162 5.59 -0.82 15.81
N GLY A 163 6.75 -1.28 16.30
CA GLY A 163 6.83 -2.19 17.45
C GLY A 163 6.20 -3.56 17.18
N LEU A 164 6.34 -4.07 15.96
CA LEU A 164 5.71 -5.32 15.51
C LEU A 164 6.70 -6.49 15.55
N ASN A 165 6.15 -7.70 15.77
CA ASN A 165 6.91 -8.95 15.69
C ASN A 165 6.74 -9.57 14.30
N GLY A 166 7.84 -9.74 13.55
CA GLY A 166 7.82 -10.32 12.20
C GLY A 166 7.28 -11.75 12.13
N ALA A 167 7.37 -12.52 13.22
CA ALA A 167 6.75 -13.85 13.29
C ALA A 167 5.21 -13.82 13.29
N GLU A 168 4.60 -12.66 13.63
CA GLU A 168 3.16 -12.49 13.73
C GLU A 168 2.58 -11.59 12.63
N VAL A 169 3.44 -10.86 11.92
CA VAL A 169 3.05 -9.89 10.90
C VAL A 169 3.80 -10.18 9.61
N PRO A 170 3.33 -11.15 8.80
CA PRO A 170 3.99 -11.53 7.57
C PRO A 170 3.97 -10.41 6.53
N LEU A 171 5.00 -10.41 5.67
CA LEU A 171 5.03 -9.65 4.42
C LEU A 171 4.51 -10.54 3.28
N LEU A 172 3.40 -10.16 2.68
CA LEU A 172 2.85 -10.81 1.49
C LEU A 172 3.21 -9.98 0.26
N ILE A 173 3.94 -10.58 -0.66
CA ILE A 173 4.40 -9.91 -1.88
C ILE A 173 3.56 -10.40 -3.06
N GLY A 174 2.86 -9.47 -3.72
CA GLY A 174 2.14 -9.75 -4.95
C GLY A 174 3.13 -9.98 -6.10
N GLU A 175 2.94 -11.07 -6.83
CA GLU A 175 3.72 -11.35 -8.03
C GLU A 175 3.43 -10.29 -9.10
N VAL A 176 4.49 -9.77 -9.71
CA VAL A 176 4.37 -8.85 -10.84
C VAL A 176 4.27 -9.62 -12.16
N VAL A 177 3.66 -9.00 -13.15
CA VAL A 177 3.39 -9.63 -14.45
C VAL A 177 4.69 -10.03 -15.14
N ASP A 178 4.72 -11.26 -15.67
CA ASP A 178 5.86 -11.79 -16.43
C ASP A 178 6.14 -10.99 -17.71
N SER A 179 7.40 -10.87 -18.06
CA SER A 179 7.83 -10.16 -19.28
C SER A 179 7.23 -10.75 -20.56
N SER A 180 6.90 -12.05 -20.59
CA SER A 180 6.28 -12.71 -21.75
C SER A 180 4.87 -12.22 -22.06
N VAL A 181 4.19 -11.60 -21.12
CA VAL A 181 2.85 -11.01 -21.28
C VAL A 181 2.89 -9.47 -21.20
N GLY A 182 4.05 -8.87 -21.45
CA GLY A 182 4.23 -7.42 -21.43
C GLY A 182 4.59 -6.84 -20.06
N GLY A 183 4.82 -7.68 -19.08
CA GLY A 183 5.34 -7.26 -17.78
C GLY A 183 6.87 -7.10 -17.81
N LEU A 184 7.40 -6.31 -16.91
CA LEU A 184 8.81 -5.94 -16.86
C LEU A 184 9.57 -6.60 -15.71
N ALA A 185 8.98 -7.56 -15.00
CA ALA A 185 9.60 -8.11 -13.80
C ALA A 185 10.16 -9.51 -14.01
N ASP A 186 11.37 -9.71 -13.52
CA ASP A 186 11.98 -11.03 -13.39
C ASP A 186 11.48 -11.69 -12.10
N ARG A 187 10.92 -12.89 -12.26
CA ARG A 187 10.44 -13.74 -11.18
C ARG A 187 11.60 -14.36 -10.41
N LYS A 188 12.28 -13.66 -9.58
CA LYS A 188 13.11 -14.35 -8.58
C LYS A 188 12.40 -14.22 -7.25
N SER A 189 11.81 -15.37 -6.86
CA SER A 189 11.17 -15.59 -5.57
C SER A 189 11.99 -14.96 -4.43
N VAL A 190 11.35 -14.07 -3.72
CA VAL A 190 11.80 -13.62 -2.41
C VAL A 190 11.29 -14.67 -1.43
N VAL A 191 12.20 -15.41 -0.83
CA VAL A 191 11.95 -16.29 0.31
C VAL A 191 12.14 -15.51 1.60
#